data_ead8420990b1a19c6d76cd3354af54a6
#
_entry.id   ead8420990b1a19c6d76cd3354af54a6
#
_cell.length_a   1.000
_cell.length_b   1.000
_cell.length_c   1.000
_cell.angle_alpha   90.00
_cell.angle_beta   90.00
_cell.angle_gamma   90.00
#
_symmetry.space_group_name_H-M   'P 1'
#
loop_
_entity.id
_entity.type
_entity.pdbx_description
1 polymer ?
#
loop_
_entity_poly.entity_id
_entity_poly.type
_entity_poly.pdbx_seq_one_letter_code
_entity_poly.pdbx_strand_id
1 'polypeptide(L)'
;MILIMSVIQLLTTSYSRAQRFTFEGDRKKQSMNFVLIKNLIIVPLYINGKGPYSFILDTGVNPLIITDASIIDSLNLKSLRTTKLAGLGEGNDIEAYLTNQINVRLESASMEKMPTAILKEDIFNLSSHVGIRIYGLLGFYFFNSFTVKIKYPAKRMTFALPDTKLKKKGERLPLEMISNKPYVQLFISPTDDEKTELKMILDIGASHAISLEAYQGKPFPLPAKTIKANLGIGFAGLISGHIGRMNRVDIGRFTFKDVLASFPDFTQAGAKTGVSVRNGNIGSNLLKHFDLTIDYTNGEIYLKPNSYANATFEHDMSGMEVYVQQGNPNVYFVGRIEPDSPAEQAGILTNDQLLSLNFKPVTDYDLDDIDQMLKAGDGKRIILQLGREDKMLYKILILKRRI
;
A
#
# COMPACT_ATOMS: atom_id res chain seq x y z
N MET A 1 -11.38 -73.83 -9.01
CA MET A 1 -12.08 -72.90 -8.08
C MET A 1 -11.07 -71.80 -7.71
N ILE A 2 -11.12 -70.70 -8.42
CA ILE A 2 -10.14 -69.60 -8.29
C ILE A 2 -10.85 -68.53 -7.49
N LEU A 3 -10.30 -68.24 -6.29
CA LEU A 3 -10.78 -67.21 -5.37
C LEU A 3 -10.21 -65.85 -5.79
N ILE A 4 -11.05 -64.94 -6.31
CA ILE A 4 -10.68 -63.58 -6.61
C ILE A 4 -10.82 -62.75 -5.34
N MET A 5 -9.71 -62.42 -4.69
CA MET A 5 -9.67 -61.42 -3.62
C MET A 5 -9.67 -60.02 -4.25
N SER A 6 -10.79 -59.32 -4.21
CA SER A 6 -10.90 -57.91 -4.54
C SER A 6 -10.35 -57.07 -3.39
N VAL A 7 -9.18 -56.46 -3.62
CA VAL A 7 -8.59 -55.46 -2.74
C VAL A 7 -9.35 -54.14 -2.99
N ILE A 8 -10.21 -53.75 -2.06
CA ILE A 8 -10.81 -52.40 -2.04
C ILE A 8 -9.73 -51.46 -1.54
N GLN A 9 -9.10 -50.74 -2.47
CA GLN A 9 -8.23 -49.64 -2.15
C GLN A 9 -9.08 -48.45 -1.70
N LEU A 10 -9.17 -48.23 -0.40
CA LEU A 10 -9.71 -46.99 0.19
C LEU A 10 -8.79 -45.84 -0.23
N LEU A 11 -9.15 -45.13 -1.29
CA LEU A 11 -8.62 -43.83 -1.62
C LEU A 11 -9.05 -42.86 -0.52
N THR A 12 -8.23 -42.69 0.49
CA THR A 12 -8.30 -41.55 1.39
C THR A 12 -7.90 -40.33 0.58
N THR A 13 -8.86 -39.64 0.03
CA THR A 13 -8.67 -38.29 -0.52
C THR A 13 -8.26 -37.39 0.64
N SER A 14 -6.96 -37.22 0.82
CA SER A 14 -6.42 -36.15 1.65
C SER A 14 -6.87 -34.82 1.03
N TYR A 15 -7.97 -34.27 1.52
CA TYR A 15 -8.32 -32.90 1.21
C TYR A 15 -7.18 -32.04 1.74
N SER A 16 -6.31 -31.58 0.85
CA SER A 16 -5.40 -30.49 1.16
C SER A 16 -6.28 -29.31 1.56
N ARG A 17 -6.42 -29.08 2.86
CA ARG A 17 -7.07 -27.87 3.36
C ARG A 17 -6.26 -26.69 2.80
N ALA A 18 -6.84 -25.97 1.85
CA ALA A 18 -6.24 -24.73 1.36
C ALA A 18 -5.88 -23.90 2.58
N GLN A 19 -4.64 -23.39 2.61
CA GLN A 19 -4.15 -22.53 3.70
C GLN A 19 -5.02 -21.26 3.75
N ARG A 20 -5.86 -21.16 4.81
CA ARG A 20 -6.82 -20.07 4.98
C ARG A 20 -6.90 -19.66 6.44
N PHE A 21 -7.22 -18.39 6.66
CA PHE A 21 -7.66 -17.95 7.98
C PHE A 21 -8.99 -18.61 8.35
N THR A 22 -9.11 -18.98 9.60
CA THR A 22 -10.34 -19.49 10.20
C THR A 22 -10.67 -18.70 11.45
N PHE A 23 -11.95 -18.56 11.76
CA PHE A 23 -12.37 -17.97 13.03
C PHE A 23 -12.28 -18.96 14.16
N GLU A 24 -12.06 -18.46 15.37
CA GLU A 24 -12.18 -19.22 16.60
C GLU A 24 -13.66 -19.50 16.92
N GLY A 25 -13.96 -20.74 17.28
CA GLY A 25 -15.32 -21.22 17.58
C GLY A 25 -16.28 -21.09 16.40
N ASP A 26 -17.55 -20.80 16.67
CA ASP A 26 -18.61 -20.70 15.65
C ASP A 26 -18.73 -19.32 14.99
N ARG A 27 -17.75 -18.48 15.21
CA ARG A 27 -17.75 -17.12 14.65
C ARG A 27 -17.63 -17.15 13.13
N LYS A 28 -18.44 -16.34 12.45
CA LYS A 28 -18.44 -16.24 10.98
C LYS A 28 -18.09 -14.86 10.48
N LYS A 29 -17.98 -13.88 11.39
CA LYS A 29 -17.78 -12.47 11.07
C LYS A 29 -17.12 -11.74 12.22
N GLN A 30 -16.23 -10.80 11.90
CA GLN A 30 -15.54 -9.90 12.83
C GLN A 30 -15.54 -8.47 12.31
N SER A 31 -15.63 -7.50 13.21
CA SER A 31 -15.38 -6.08 12.90
C SER A 31 -14.29 -5.56 13.82
N MET A 32 -13.42 -4.71 13.27
CA MET A 32 -12.34 -4.06 14.02
C MET A 32 -12.10 -2.65 13.50
N ASN A 33 -11.47 -1.82 14.30
CA ASN A 33 -10.93 -0.55 13.86
C ASN A 33 -9.53 -0.76 13.30
N PHE A 34 -9.10 0.12 12.40
CA PHE A 34 -7.73 0.16 11.90
C PHE A 34 -7.16 1.58 12.03
N VAL A 35 -5.85 1.69 11.97
CA VAL A 35 -5.15 2.97 11.87
C VAL A 35 -5.00 3.31 10.40
N LEU A 36 -5.29 4.56 10.02
CA LEU A 36 -5.13 5.08 8.66
C LEU A 36 -4.09 6.18 8.70
N ILE A 37 -2.95 5.96 8.05
CA ILE A 37 -1.85 6.92 7.93
C ILE A 37 -1.38 6.96 6.48
N LYS A 38 -1.24 8.13 5.89
CA LYS A 38 -0.85 8.32 4.47
C LYS A 38 -1.66 7.45 3.50
N ASN A 39 -2.97 7.32 3.75
CA ASN A 39 -3.91 6.45 3.03
C ASN A 39 -3.69 4.94 3.22
N LEU A 40 -2.72 4.49 4.01
CA LEU A 40 -2.43 3.08 4.27
C LEU A 40 -3.22 2.56 5.47
N ILE A 41 -3.78 1.37 5.32
CA ILE A 41 -4.54 0.68 6.38
C ILE A 41 -3.57 -0.15 7.20
N ILE A 42 -3.49 0.12 8.50
CA ILE A 42 -2.59 -0.56 9.43
C ILE A 42 -3.42 -1.36 10.41
N VAL A 43 -3.09 -2.65 10.55
CA VAL A 43 -3.77 -3.61 11.40
C VAL A 43 -2.80 -4.27 12.38
N PRO A 44 -3.25 -4.62 13.61
CA PRO A 44 -2.43 -5.30 14.60
C PRO A 44 -2.44 -6.82 14.34
N LEU A 45 -1.27 -7.43 14.15
CA LEU A 45 -1.14 -8.88 14.04
C LEU A 45 -0.44 -9.47 15.26
N TYR A 46 -0.86 -10.65 15.67
CA TYR A 46 -0.09 -11.51 16.57
C TYR A 46 0.60 -12.59 15.72
N ILE A 47 1.89 -12.77 15.96
CA ILE A 47 2.73 -13.74 15.25
C ILE A 47 3.30 -14.71 16.26
N ASN A 48 3.03 -16.00 16.11
CA ASN A 48 3.42 -17.06 17.05
C ASN A 48 3.06 -16.70 18.51
N GLY A 49 1.90 -16.08 18.73
CA GLY A 49 1.40 -15.65 20.03
C GLY A 49 2.00 -14.35 20.59
N LYS A 50 2.96 -13.72 19.89
CA LYS A 50 3.59 -12.47 20.28
C LYS A 50 3.00 -11.27 19.52
N GLY A 51 3.05 -10.09 20.08
CA GLY A 51 2.53 -8.85 19.48
C GLY A 51 1.65 -8.04 20.46
N PRO A 52 0.79 -7.11 19.98
CA PRO A 52 0.49 -6.90 18.56
C PRO A 52 1.61 -6.20 17.79
N TYR A 53 1.82 -6.61 16.55
CA TYR A 53 2.73 -6.00 15.59
C TYR A 53 1.93 -5.26 14.51
N SER A 54 2.32 -4.05 14.14
CA SER A 54 1.62 -3.26 13.12
C SER A 54 2.00 -3.73 11.72
N PHE A 55 1.01 -4.08 10.91
CA PHE A 55 1.16 -4.50 9.52
C PHE A 55 0.30 -3.65 8.60
N ILE A 56 0.82 -3.31 7.42
CA ILE A 56 0.02 -2.69 6.36
C ILE A 56 -0.82 -3.78 5.69
N LEU A 57 -2.10 -3.49 5.48
CA LEU A 57 -2.99 -4.34 4.71
C LEU A 57 -2.82 -4.02 3.21
N ASP A 58 -2.43 -5.01 2.40
CA ASP A 58 -1.99 -4.82 1.03
C ASP A 58 -2.51 -5.93 0.11
N THR A 59 -3.39 -5.58 -0.84
CA THR A 59 -3.93 -6.52 -1.82
C THR A 59 -2.94 -6.92 -2.91
N GLY A 60 -1.82 -6.22 -3.04
CA GLY A 60 -0.77 -6.46 -4.04
C GLY A 60 0.25 -7.53 -3.65
N VAL A 61 0.32 -7.95 -2.36
CA VAL A 61 1.28 -8.95 -1.87
C VAL A 61 0.64 -10.33 -1.69
N ASN A 62 1.42 -11.39 -1.99
CA ASN A 62 0.93 -12.77 -1.89
C ASN A 62 1.34 -13.45 -0.58
N PRO A 63 2.62 -13.74 -0.25
CA PRO A 63 2.95 -14.22 1.08
C PRO A 63 2.82 -13.08 2.10
N LEU A 64 2.79 -13.42 3.38
CA LEU A 64 3.06 -12.44 4.43
C LEU A 64 4.49 -11.91 4.22
N ILE A 65 4.66 -10.61 4.16
CA ILE A 65 6.00 -10.01 4.08
C ILE A 65 6.34 -9.44 5.46
N ILE A 66 7.45 -9.86 6.03
CA ILE A 66 8.03 -9.24 7.22
C ILE A 66 9.23 -8.41 6.76
N THR A 67 9.16 -7.09 6.97
CA THR A 67 10.21 -6.14 6.57
C THR A 67 11.18 -5.82 7.70
N ASP A 68 10.74 -5.92 8.94
CA ASP A 68 11.57 -5.72 10.14
C ASP A 68 12.09 -7.07 10.66
N ALA A 69 13.32 -7.42 10.27
CA ALA A 69 13.94 -8.69 10.64
C ALA A 69 14.19 -8.85 12.16
N SER A 70 14.12 -7.78 12.96
CA SER A 70 14.31 -7.86 14.42
C SER A 70 13.29 -8.77 15.12
N ILE A 71 12.17 -9.06 14.45
CA ILE A 71 11.16 -9.98 14.95
C ILE A 71 11.66 -11.45 14.96
N ILE A 72 12.64 -11.82 14.09
CA ILE A 72 13.10 -13.22 13.90
C ILE A 72 13.60 -13.81 15.21
N ASP A 73 14.47 -13.09 15.92
CA ASP A 73 15.05 -13.55 17.18
C ASP A 73 13.98 -13.86 18.22
N SER A 74 12.90 -13.07 18.21
CA SER A 74 11.78 -13.28 19.12
C SER A 74 10.93 -14.49 18.76
N LEU A 75 10.94 -14.96 17.51
CA LEU A 75 10.03 -16.02 17.00
C LEU A 75 10.62 -17.43 17.06
N ASN A 76 11.91 -17.59 17.40
CA ASN A 76 12.61 -18.88 17.47
C ASN A 76 12.43 -19.73 16.19
N LEU A 77 12.53 -19.11 15.03
CA LEU A 77 12.36 -19.80 13.75
C LEU A 77 13.56 -20.72 13.46
N LYS A 78 13.28 -21.91 12.94
CA LYS A 78 14.29 -22.91 12.59
C LYS A 78 14.25 -23.16 11.08
N SER A 79 15.42 -23.51 10.50
CA SER A 79 15.49 -23.98 9.11
C SER A 79 14.89 -22.99 8.09
N LEU A 80 15.33 -21.73 8.12
CA LEU A 80 14.95 -20.72 7.16
C LEU A 80 15.60 -20.98 5.80
N ARG A 81 14.83 -20.93 4.73
CA ARG A 81 15.33 -21.08 3.35
C ARG A 81 15.59 -19.69 2.75
N THR A 82 16.81 -19.40 2.36
CA THR A 82 17.14 -18.15 1.65
C THR A 82 16.61 -18.19 0.22
N THR A 83 16.08 -17.06 -0.23
CA THR A 83 15.64 -16.81 -1.62
C THR A 83 15.91 -15.37 -2.01
N LYS A 84 15.77 -15.06 -3.30
CA LYS A 84 15.72 -13.69 -3.82
C LYS A 84 14.33 -13.36 -4.26
N LEU A 85 13.85 -12.16 -3.89
CA LEU A 85 12.56 -11.62 -4.31
C LEU A 85 12.80 -10.57 -5.39
N ALA A 86 12.26 -10.80 -6.56
CA ALA A 86 12.24 -9.84 -7.66
C ALA A 86 11.07 -8.85 -7.50
N GLY A 87 11.26 -7.60 -7.94
CA GLY A 87 10.21 -6.60 -7.90
C GLY A 87 10.54 -5.35 -8.70
N LEU A 88 9.73 -4.30 -8.47
CA LEU A 88 9.91 -2.99 -9.10
C LEU A 88 11.05 -2.22 -8.42
N GLY A 89 11.78 -1.38 -9.19
CA GLY A 89 12.85 -0.52 -8.73
C GLY A 89 14.15 -0.67 -9.50
N GLU A 90 15.15 0.16 -9.20
CA GLU A 90 16.44 0.23 -9.92
C GLU A 90 17.46 -0.83 -9.48
N GLY A 91 17.29 -1.42 -8.31
CA GLY A 91 18.29 -2.29 -7.69
C GLY A 91 18.20 -3.75 -8.08
N ASN A 92 18.98 -4.55 -7.36
CA ASN A 92 18.99 -6.01 -7.47
C ASN A 92 17.83 -6.63 -6.69
N ASP A 93 17.56 -7.91 -6.95
CA ASP A 93 16.63 -8.70 -6.17
C ASP A 93 17.02 -8.72 -4.69
N ILE A 94 16.00 -8.64 -3.81
CA ILE A 94 16.21 -8.60 -2.36
C ILE A 94 16.36 -10.02 -1.82
N GLU A 95 17.31 -10.20 -0.91
CA GLU A 95 17.42 -11.43 -0.15
C GLU A 95 16.36 -11.52 0.95
N ALA A 96 15.71 -12.67 1.00
CA ALA A 96 14.69 -12.97 2.00
C ALA A 96 14.82 -14.41 2.50
N TYR A 97 14.31 -14.65 3.69
CA TYR A 97 14.03 -15.99 4.20
C TYR A 97 12.60 -16.39 3.89
N LEU A 98 12.40 -17.57 3.34
CA LEU A 98 11.09 -18.19 3.21
C LEU A 98 10.84 -19.16 4.34
N THR A 99 9.66 -19.09 4.92
CA THR A 99 9.21 -20.00 5.97
C THR A 99 7.69 -20.19 5.95
N ASN A 100 7.23 -21.31 6.47
CA ASN A 100 5.82 -21.56 6.82
C ASN A 100 5.67 -21.89 8.31
N GLN A 101 6.61 -21.46 9.16
CA GLN A 101 6.56 -21.67 10.62
C GLN A 101 5.85 -20.52 11.36
N ILE A 102 5.19 -19.63 10.62
CA ILE A 102 4.51 -18.47 11.16
C ILE A 102 3.03 -18.80 11.34
N ASN A 103 2.53 -18.63 12.56
CA ASN A 103 1.11 -18.63 12.86
C ASN A 103 0.69 -17.17 13.07
N VAL A 104 -0.35 -16.76 12.37
CA VAL A 104 -0.84 -15.37 12.40
C VAL A 104 -2.22 -15.34 13.03
N ARG A 105 -2.47 -14.36 13.90
CA ARG A 105 -3.80 -14.07 14.42
C ARG A 105 -4.11 -12.57 14.25
N LEU A 106 -5.29 -12.31 13.70
CA LEU A 106 -5.90 -10.99 13.60
C LEU A 106 -7.27 -11.05 14.28
N GLU A 107 -7.41 -10.38 15.43
CA GLU A 107 -8.60 -10.48 16.27
C GLU A 107 -8.93 -11.94 16.62
N SER A 108 -10.11 -12.42 16.23
CA SER A 108 -10.59 -13.80 16.43
C SER A 108 -10.32 -14.72 15.23
N ALA A 109 -9.57 -14.26 14.23
CA ALA A 109 -9.21 -15.07 13.07
C ALA A 109 -7.73 -15.44 13.12
N SER A 110 -7.41 -16.70 12.82
CA SER A 110 -6.04 -17.21 12.82
C SER A 110 -5.76 -18.05 11.59
N MET A 111 -4.49 -18.09 11.21
CA MET A 111 -3.97 -18.97 10.18
C MET A 111 -2.66 -19.58 10.67
N GLU A 112 -2.58 -20.88 10.67
CA GLU A 112 -1.37 -21.63 10.98
C GLU A 112 -0.51 -21.83 9.71
N LYS A 113 0.80 -21.93 9.90
CA LYS A 113 1.76 -22.22 8.84
C LYS A 113 1.63 -21.25 7.65
N MET A 114 1.44 -19.97 7.95
CA MET A 114 1.31 -18.92 6.93
C MET A 114 2.58 -18.82 6.08
N PRO A 115 2.50 -18.94 4.74
CA PRO A 115 3.63 -18.67 3.86
C PRO A 115 4.13 -17.25 4.07
N THR A 116 5.39 -17.14 4.45
CA THR A 116 5.99 -15.88 4.87
C THR A 116 7.34 -15.69 4.22
N ALA A 117 7.59 -14.49 3.72
CA ALA A 117 8.91 -14.02 3.33
C ALA A 117 9.38 -12.97 4.35
N ILE A 118 10.57 -13.15 4.90
CA ILE A 118 11.19 -12.24 5.86
C ILE A 118 12.39 -11.61 5.17
N LEU A 119 12.35 -10.29 4.95
CA LEU A 119 13.45 -9.57 4.33
C LEU A 119 14.66 -9.60 5.26
N LYS A 120 15.87 -9.78 4.71
CA LYS A 120 17.10 -9.72 5.50
C LYS A 120 17.43 -8.28 5.93
N GLU A 121 17.01 -7.30 5.11
CA GLU A 121 17.22 -5.87 5.34
C GLU A 121 15.92 -5.11 5.11
N ASP A 122 15.61 -4.12 5.96
CA ASP A 122 14.48 -3.21 5.76
C ASP A 122 14.84 -2.12 4.75
N ILE A 123 14.71 -2.45 3.47
CA ILE A 123 14.96 -1.50 2.38
C ILE A 123 13.83 -0.48 2.20
N PHE A 124 12.63 -0.80 2.70
CA PHE A 124 11.45 0.07 2.51
C PHE A 124 11.41 1.23 3.48
N ASN A 125 12.08 1.10 4.63
CA ASN A 125 12.04 2.08 5.71
C ASN A 125 10.59 2.53 6.04
N LEU A 126 9.65 1.57 6.00
CA LEU A 126 8.22 1.83 6.17
C LEU A 126 7.91 2.56 7.47
N SER A 127 8.61 2.18 8.54
CA SER A 127 8.41 2.77 9.87
C SER A 127 8.69 4.27 9.86
N SER A 128 9.77 4.72 9.24
CA SER A 128 10.10 6.15 9.15
C SER A 128 9.14 6.90 8.24
N HIS A 129 8.73 6.27 7.14
CA HIS A 129 7.79 6.87 6.19
C HIS A 129 6.37 7.01 6.75
N VAL A 130 5.91 6.03 7.53
CA VAL A 130 4.57 5.99 8.12
C VAL A 130 4.52 6.73 9.46
N GLY A 131 5.66 6.82 10.17
CA GLY A 131 5.78 7.49 11.47
C GLY A 131 5.45 6.62 12.67
N ILE A 132 5.12 5.35 12.45
CA ILE A 132 4.97 4.33 13.49
C ILE A 132 5.70 3.06 13.06
N ARG A 133 6.07 2.22 14.02
CA ARG A 133 6.78 0.98 13.72
C ARG A 133 5.89 0.04 12.90
N ILE A 134 6.33 -0.32 11.69
CA ILE A 134 5.70 -1.25 10.77
C ILE A 134 6.60 -2.48 10.66
N TYR A 135 6.01 -3.65 10.84
CA TYR A 135 6.74 -4.92 10.79
C TYR A 135 6.58 -5.65 9.46
N GLY A 136 5.64 -5.24 8.60
CA GLY A 136 5.45 -5.86 7.30
C GLY A 136 4.10 -5.62 6.65
N LEU A 137 3.75 -6.51 5.70
CA LEU A 137 2.58 -6.41 4.83
C LEU A 137 1.75 -7.70 4.91
N LEU A 138 0.43 -7.56 5.08
CA LEU A 138 -0.55 -8.67 5.08
C LEU A 138 -1.44 -8.57 3.84
N GLY A 139 -1.51 -9.63 3.03
CA GLY A 139 -2.23 -9.56 1.75
C GLY A 139 -3.11 -10.75 1.42
N PHE A 140 -2.80 -11.40 0.30
CA PHE A 140 -3.64 -12.39 -0.38
C PHE A 140 -4.33 -13.40 0.54
N TYR A 141 -3.63 -14.03 1.46
CA TYR A 141 -4.23 -15.07 2.31
C TYR A 141 -5.39 -14.55 3.17
N PHE A 142 -5.33 -13.30 3.61
CA PHE A 142 -6.42 -12.68 4.34
C PHE A 142 -7.64 -12.44 3.44
N PHE A 143 -7.44 -11.81 2.28
CA PHE A 143 -8.52 -11.52 1.33
C PHE A 143 -9.11 -12.78 0.68
N ASN A 144 -8.28 -13.82 0.48
CA ASN A 144 -8.74 -15.11 -0.06
C ASN A 144 -9.54 -15.94 0.97
N SER A 145 -9.44 -15.60 2.25
CA SER A 145 -10.17 -16.25 3.32
C SER A 145 -11.52 -15.60 3.64
N PHE A 146 -11.66 -14.31 3.34
CA PHE A 146 -12.81 -13.52 3.78
C PHE A 146 -13.34 -12.60 2.68
N THR A 147 -14.66 -12.35 2.73
CA THR A 147 -15.22 -11.13 2.14
C THR A 147 -14.92 -9.98 3.09
N VAL A 148 -14.19 -8.96 2.62
CA VAL A 148 -13.67 -7.86 3.43
C VAL A 148 -14.37 -6.55 3.08
N LYS A 149 -14.96 -5.90 4.07
CA LYS A 149 -15.58 -4.57 3.93
C LYS A 149 -14.77 -3.52 4.66
N ILE A 150 -14.35 -2.48 3.94
CA ILE A 150 -13.54 -1.37 4.44
C ILE A 150 -14.36 -0.08 4.38
N LYS A 151 -14.43 0.65 5.49
CA LYS A 151 -15.03 1.98 5.59
C LYS A 151 -13.94 2.97 6.01
N TYR A 152 -13.36 3.66 5.05
CA TYR A 152 -12.25 4.60 5.30
C TYR A 152 -12.60 5.73 6.26
N PRO A 153 -13.75 6.47 6.11
CA PRO A 153 -14.07 7.56 7.03
C PRO A 153 -14.29 7.11 8.46
N ALA A 154 -14.82 5.88 8.64
CA ALA A 154 -15.03 5.31 9.97
C ALA A 154 -13.80 4.58 10.51
N LYS A 155 -12.71 4.49 9.73
CA LYS A 155 -11.50 3.70 10.06
C LYS A 155 -11.85 2.30 10.56
N ARG A 156 -12.85 1.65 9.93
CA ARG A 156 -13.41 0.36 10.38
C ARG A 156 -13.45 -0.66 9.26
N MET A 157 -12.96 -1.85 9.57
CA MET A 157 -13.01 -3.03 8.70
C MET A 157 -13.96 -4.07 9.28
N THR A 158 -14.67 -4.79 8.40
CA THR A 158 -15.46 -5.97 8.75
C THR A 158 -15.09 -7.08 7.77
N PHE A 159 -14.74 -8.24 8.27
CA PHE A 159 -14.45 -9.41 7.45
C PHE A 159 -15.29 -10.61 7.90
N ALA A 160 -15.70 -11.42 6.94
CA ALA A 160 -16.63 -12.53 7.16
C ALA A 160 -16.28 -13.70 6.23
N LEU A 161 -16.62 -14.93 6.65
CA LEU A 161 -16.52 -16.08 5.77
C LEU A 161 -17.32 -15.84 4.48
N PRO A 162 -16.88 -16.34 3.32
CA PRO A 162 -17.53 -16.08 2.03
C PRO A 162 -19.03 -16.43 2.01
N ASP A 163 -19.42 -17.49 2.70
CA ASP A 163 -20.83 -17.97 2.77
C ASP A 163 -21.68 -17.16 3.78
N THR A 164 -21.07 -16.20 4.49
CA THR A 164 -21.78 -15.39 5.48
C THR A 164 -22.43 -14.21 4.78
N LYS A 165 -23.72 -13.96 5.04
CA LYS A 165 -24.43 -12.77 4.52
C LYS A 165 -23.78 -11.48 5.04
N LEU A 166 -22.86 -10.93 4.26
CA LEU A 166 -22.34 -9.59 4.43
C LEU A 166 -23.09 -8.67 3.45
N LYS A 167 -23.75 -7.62 3.96
CA LYS A 167 -24.50 -6.70 3.09
C LYS A 167 -23.56 -5.96 2.15
N LYS A 168 -23.46 -6.43 0.91
CA LYS A 168 -22.72 -5.79 -0.17
C LYS A 168 -23.54 -4.61 -0.69
N LYS A 169 -22.97 -3.42 -0.73
CA LYS A 169 -23.64 -2.18 -1.18
C LYS A 169 -22.76 -1.43 -2.16
N GLY A 170 -23.36 -0.74 -3.09
CA GLY A 170 -22.70 0.05 -4.12
C GLY A 170 -22.73 -0.64 -5.46
N GLU A 171 -21.93 -0.13 -6.38
CA GLU A 171 -21.76 -0.72 -7.71
C GLU A 171 -20.86 -1.95 -7.64
N ARG A 172 -21.28 -3.02 -8.28
CA ARG A 172 -20.52 -4.25 -8.41
C ARG A 172 -19.66 -4.18 -9.66
N LEU A 173 -18.36 -4.40 -9.49
CA LEU A 173 -17.42 -4.55 -10.60
C LEU A 173 -16.79 -5.95 -10.55
N PRO A 174 -16.47 -6.54 -11.72
CA PRO A 174 -15.70 -7.78 -11.78
C PRO A 174 -14.29 -7.55 -11.23
N LEU A 175 -13.77 -8.53 -10.51
CA LEU A 175 -12.43 -8.59 -9.97
C LEU A 175 -11.76 -9.86 -10.51
N GLU A 176 -10.82 -9.70 -11.42
CA GLU A 176 -10.09 -10.83 -12.01
C GLU A 176 -8.87 -11.17 -11.15
N MET A 177 -8.72 -12.44 -10.78
CA MET A 177 -7.58 -12.91 -10.00
C MET A 177 -6.53 -13.53 -10.92
N ILE A 178 -5.35 -12.91 -11.04
CA ILE A 178 -4.22 -13.43 -11.82
C ILE A 178 -2.99 -13.53 -10.91
N SER A 179 -2.42 -14.71 -10.78
CA SER A 179 -1.25 -14.96 -9.92
C SER A 179 -1.44 -14.42 -8.48
N ASN A 180 -2.64 -14.62 -7.91
CA ASN A 180 -3.04 -14.16 -6.58
C ASN A 180 -3.09 -12.64 -6.41
N LYS A 181 -3.17 -11.88 -7.50
CA LYS A 181 -3.36 -10.42 -7.50
C LYS A 181 -4.70 -10.05 -8.09
N PRO A 182 -5.42 -9.08 -7.49
CA PRO A 182 -6.74 -8.63 -7.95
C PRO A 182 -6.62 -7.57 -9.04
N TYR A 183 -7.30 -7.76 -10.15
CA TYR A 183 -7.34 -6.81 -11.27
C TYR A 183 -8.73 -6.28 -11.48
N VAL A 184 -8.82 -4.99 -11.80
CA VAL A 184 -10.05 -4.31 -12.20
C VAL A 184 -9.80 -3.52 -13.48
N GLN A 185 -10.88 -3.23 -14.22
CA GLN A 185 -10.86 -2.32 -15.36
C GLN A 185 -11.03 -0.88 -14.88
N LEU A 186 -10.25 0.01 -15.47
CA LEU A 186 -10.28 1.44 -15.29
C LEU A 186 -10.22 2.08 -16.67
N PHE A 187 -10.89 3.21 -16.85
CA PHE A 187 -10.81 3.98 -18.07
C PHE A 187 -10.20 5.34 -17.79
N ILE A 188 -9.32 5.77 -18.66
CA ILE A 188 -8.76 7.12 -18.63
C ILE A 188 -9.10 7.85 -19.92
N SER A 189 -9.19 9.17 -19.83
CA SER A 189 -9.28 10.05 -20.99
C SER A 189 -8.14 11.10 -20.86
N PRO A 190 -7.06 10.94 -21.64
CA PRO A 190 -6.01 11.92 -21.72
C PRO A 190 -6.53 13.24 -22.30
N THR A 191 -7.44 13.14 -23.27
CA THR A 191 -8.25 14.23 -23.85
C THR A 191 -9.73 13.88 -23.72
N ASP A 192 -10.63 14.85 -23.90
CA ASP A 192 -12.08 14.61 -23.75
C ASP A 192 -12.64 13.61 -24.77
N ASP A 193 -11.95 13.37 -25.89
CA ASP A 193 -12.43 12.55 -27.00
C ASP A 193 -11.91 11.12 -27.00
N GLU A 194 -10.88 10.78 -26.22
CA GLU A 194 -10.29 9.45 -26.19
C GLU A 194 -10.50 8.74 -24.86
N LYS A 195 -11.21 7.63 -24.88
CA LYS A 195 -11.37 6.75 -23.72
C LYS A 195 -10.54 5.48 -23.89
N THR A 196 -9.54 5.32 -23.04
CA THR A 196 -8.63 4.17 -23.05
C THR A 196 -8.93 3.24 -21.87
N GLU A 197 -9.17 1.98 -22.19
CA GLU A 197 -9.36 0.93 -21.19
C GLU A 197 -8.01 0.42 -20.67
N LEU A 198 -7.90 0.31 -19.37
CA LEU A 198 -6.70 -0.15 -18.68
C LEU A 198 -7.03 -1.28 -17.69
N LYS A 199 -6.16 -2.27 -17.64
CA LYS A 199 -6.19 -3.36 -16.65
C LYS A 199 -5.26 -3.01 -15.50
N MET A 200 -5.82 -2.77 -14.33
CA MET A 200 -5.11 -2.25 -13.17
C MET A 200 -5.15 -3.23 -11.99
N ILE A 201 -4.05 -3.34 -11.25
CA ILE A 201 -4.08 -4.03 -9.95
C ILE A 201 -4.86 -3.15 -8.97
N LEU A 202 -5.75 -3.76 -8.21
CA LEU A 202 -6.37 -3.14 -7.04
C LEU A 202 -5.40 -3.24 -5.86
N ASP A 203 -4.81 -2.12 -5.44
CA ASP A 203 -3.68 -2.08 -4.51
C ASP A 203 -3.94 -1.15 -3.33
N ILE A 204 -4.50 -1.68 -2.24
CA ILE A 204 -4.74 -0.87 -1.03
C ILE A 204 -3.47 -0.64 -0.19
N GLY A 205 -2.37 -1.31 -0.52
CA GLY A 205 -1.05 -1.09 0.08
C GLY A 205 -0.27 0.06 -0.56
N ALA A 206 -0.79 0.64 -1.66
CA ALA A 206 -0.20 1.80 -2.32
C ALA A 206 -0.92 3.10 -1.90
N SER A 207 -0.15 4.13 -1.49
CA SER A 207 -0.70 5.39 -0.98
C SER A 207 -1.13 6.39 -2.06
N HIS A 208 -0.69 6.22 -3.33
CA HIS A 208 -1.04 7.08 -4.46
C HIS A 208 -2.48 6.84 -4.96
N ALA A 209 -2.97 7.64 -5.94
CA ALA A 209 -4.28 7.42 -6.54
C ALA A 209 -4.21 6.37 -7.66
N ILE A 210 -3.40 6.59 -8.68
CA ILE A 210 -3.11 5.63 -9.75
C ILE A 210 -1.62 5.67 -10.12
N SER A 211 -1.09 4.54 -10.56
CA SER A 211 0.22 4.43 -11.20
C SER A 211 0.04 3.86 -12.60
N LEU A 212 0.57 4.54 -13.61
CA LEU A 212 0.49 4.19 -15.02
C LEU A 212 1.88 3.75 -15.50
N GLU A 213 2.08 2.43 -15.59
CA GLU A 213 3.39 1.81 -15.76
C GLU A 213 3.74 1.53 -17.22
N ALA A 214 2.77 1.00 -17.96
CA ALA A 214 2.96 0.61 -19.35
C ALA A 214 1.66 0.70 -20.17
N TYR A 215 1.78 1.03 -21.45
CA TYR A 215 0.70 0.98 -22.41
C TYR A 215 1.18 0.32 -23.69
N GLN A 216 0.54 -0.76 -24.10
CA GLN A 216 0.90 -1.55 -25.30
C GLN A 216 2.39 -1.94 -25.35
N GLY A 217 2.97 -2.33 -24.19
CA GLY A 217 4.39 -2.73 -24.08
C GLY A 217 5.41 -1.59 -24.18
N LYS A 218 4.96 -0.34 -24.10
CA LYS A 218 5.78 0.88 -24.14
C LYS A 218 5.58 1.70 -22.86
N PRO A 219 6.45 2.71 -22.60
CA PRO A 219 6.21 3.69 -21.56
C PRO A 219 4.82 4.31 -21.72
N PHE A 220 4.16 4.54 -20.58
CA PHE A 220 2.88 5.25 -20.61
C PHE A 220 3.10 6.71 -21.08
N PRO A 221 2.28 7.26 -22.00
CA PRO A 221 2.43 8.65 -22.45
C PRO A 221 2.28 9.63 -21.29
N LEU A 222 3.21 10.57 -21.17
CA LEU A 222 3.17 11.60 -20.14
C LEU A 222 2.20 12.73 -20.51
N PRO A 223 1.43 13.27 -19.56
CA PRO A 223 0.67 14.50 -19.78
C PRO A 223 1.61 15.69 -19.99
N ALA A 224 1.10 16.78 -20.59
CA ALA A 224 1.91 17.95 -20.94
C ALA A 224 2.61 18.61 -19.74
N LYS A 225 2.01 18.52 -18.55
CA LYS A 225 2.57 19.05 -17.31
C LYS A 225 2.87 17.95 -16.32
N THR A 226 4.14 17.77 -16.03
CA THR A 226 4.63 16.78 -15.04
C THR A 226 5.77 17.34 -14.21
N ILE A 227 6.01 16.77 -13.06
CA ILE A 227 7.22 16.98 -12.25
C ILE A 227 7.93 15.64 -12.07
N LYS A 228 9.27 15.67 -12.04
CA LYS A 228 10.07 14.52 -11.61
C LYS A 228 9.87 14.27 -10.13
N ALA A 229 9.66 13.03 -9.75
CA ALA A 229 9.44 12.64 -8.37
C ALA A 229 9.97 11.24 -8.09
N ASN A 230 10.23 10.97 -6.82
CA ASN A 230 10.32 9.62 -6.30
C ASN A 230 8.91 9.09 -6.08
N LEU A 231 8.64 7.95 -6.63
CA LEU A 231 7.30 7.35 -6.57
C LEU A 231 7.18 6.29 -5.47
N GLY A 232 8.25 6.10 -4.69
CA GLY A 232 8.31 5.15 -3.60
C GLY A 232 9.47 4.15 -3.72
N ILE A 233 9.37 3.08 -2.97
CA ILE A 233 10.35 2.00 -2.95
C ILE A 233 9.64 0.69 -3.27
N GLY A 234 10.11 0.00 -4.30
CA GLY A 234 9.69 -1.36 -4.65
C GLY A 234 10.66 -2.41 -4.13
N PHE A 235 10.38 -3.68 -4.42
CA PHE A 235 11.27 -4.80 -4.02
C PHE A 235 12.65 -4.78 -4.68
N ALA A 236 12.90 -3.95 -5.68
CA ALA A 236 14.24 -3.77 -6.25
C ALA A 236 14.75 -2.33 -6.01
N GLY A 237 14.30 -1.64 -4.95
CA GLY A 237 14.80 -0.32 -4.56
C GLY A 237 13.92 0.83 -5.00
N LEU A 238 14.53 2.01 -5.14
CA LEU A 238 13.84 3.25 -5.49
C LEU A 238 13.13 3.15 -6.85
N ILE A 239 11.96 3.74 -6.92
CA ILE A 239 11.18 3.90 -8.15
C ILE A 239 11.14 5.39 -8.48
N SER A 240 11.87 5.80 -9.49
CA SER A 240 11.86 7.16 -10.03
C SER A 240 10.81 7.29 -11.13
N GLY A 241 10.43 8.52 -11.46
CA GLY A 241 9.51 8.79 -12.54
C GLY A 241 8.91 10.18 -12.49
N HIS A 242 7.70 10.31 -12.99
CA HIS A 242 6.97 11.57 -13.06
C HIS A 242 5.64 11.50 -12.34
N ILE A 243 5.18 12.64 -11.84
CA ILE A 243 3.80 12.83 -11.36
C ILE A 243 3.14 13.88 -12.26
N GLY A 244 1.91 13.60 -12.67
CA GLY A 244 1.08 14.52 -13.45
C GLY A 244 -0.39 14.35 -13.12
N ARG A 245 -1.26 15.07 -13.86
CA ARG A 245 -2.72 14.94 -13.70
C ARG A 245 -3.35 14.27 -14.90
N MET A 246 -4.26 13.35 -14.64
CA MET A 246 -5.16 12.79 -15.64
C MET A 246 -6.47 13.57 -15.59
N ASN A 247 -6.89 14.13 -16.73
CA ASN A 247 -8.10 14.94 -16.82
C ASN A 247 -9.34 14.18 -16.35
N ARG A 248 -9.43 12.89 -16.73
CA ARG A 248 -10.56 12.06 -16.39
C ARG A 248 -10.13 10.61 -16.15
N VAL A 249 -10.64 10.04 -15.05
CA VAL A 249 -10.49 8.63 -14.69
C VAL A 249 -11.87 8.08 -14.33
N ASP A 250 -12.29 7.03 -15.03
CA ASP A 250 -13.56 6.35 -14.77
C ASP A 250 -13.32 4.95 -14.19
N ILE A 251 -13.99 4.63 -13.10
CA ILE A 251 -14.07 3.29 -12.52
C ILE A 251 -15.55 2.90 -12.33
N GLY A 252 -16.00 1.91 -13.09
CA GLY A 252 -17.43 1.65 -13.21
C GLY A 252 -18.16 2.87 -13.74
N ARG A 253 -19.22 3.30 -13.05
CA ARG A 253 -19.99 4.53 -13.38
C ARG A 253 -19.43 5.80 -12.74
N PHE A 254 -18.38 5.71 -11.93
CA PHE A 254 -17.83 6.85 -11.22
C PHE A 254 -16.75 7.53 -12.02
N THR A 255 -16.83 8.85 -12.13
CA THR A 255 -15.87 9.70 -12.84
C THR A 255 -15.13 10.59 -11.85
N PHE A 256 -13.82 10.61 -11.94
CA PHE A 256 -12.93 11.52 -11.22
C PHE A 256 -12.21 12.43 -12.19
N LYS A 257 -12.06 13.70 -11.80
CA LYS A 257 -11.32 14.72 -12.58
C LYS A 257 -10.01 15.07 -11.88
N ASP A 258 -9.04 15.52 -12.66
CA ASP A 258 -7.75 16.00 -12.18
C ASP A 258 -7.02 15.02 -11.24
N VAL A 259 -7.13 13.73 -11.55
CA VAL A 259 -6.57 12.65 -10.74
C VAL A 259 -5.05 12.67 -10.81
N LEU A 260 -4.38 12.70 -9.66
CA LEU A 260 -2.93 12.52 -9.60
C LEU A 260 -2.53 11.12 -10.08
N ALA A 261 -1.65 11.07 -11.06
CA ALA A 261 -1.10 9.86 -11.62
C ALA A 261 0.42 9.85 -11.50
N SER A 262 0.96 8.73 -11.07
CA SER A 262 2.39 8.43 -11.09
C SER A 262 2.73 7.71 -12.39
N PHE A 263 3.85 8.05 -12.99
CA PHE A 263 4.39 7.48 -14.22
C PHE A 263 5.81 6.98 -13.93
N PRO A 264 5.96 5.74 -13.44
CA PRO A 264 7.28 5.16 -13.14
C PRO A 264 8.14 5.07 -14.40
N ASP A 265 9.44 5.25 -14.26
CA ASP A 265 10.38 5.02 -15.34
C ASP A 265 10.22 3.59 -15.87
N PHE A 266 10.06 3.47 -17.20
CA PHE A 266 9.66 2.22 -17.84
C PHE A 266 10.63 1.07 -17.55
N THR A 267 11.93 1.35 -17.49
CA THR A 267 12.95 0.36 -17.19
C THR A 267 12.85 -0.21 -15.77
N GLN A 268 12.29 0.58 -14.84
CA GLN A 268 12.18 0.20 -13.43
C GLN A 268 10.87 -0.52 -13.10
N ALA A 269 9.81 -0.25 -13.86
CA ALA A 269 8.49 -0.81 -13.63
C ALA A 269 7.90 -1.46 -14.90
N GLY A 270 7.66 -0.69 -15.94
CA GLY A 270 6.95 -1.12 -17.14
C GLY A 270 7.67 -2.25 -17.88
N ALA A 271 8.98 -2.21 -18.04
CA ALA A 271 9.76 -3.27 -18.69
C ALA A 271 9.74 -4.58 -17.88
N LYS A 272 9.77 -4.48 -16.55
CA LYS A 272 9.68 -5.64 -15.65
C LYS A 272 8.28 -6.24 -15.61
N THR A 273 7.27 -5.43 -15.89
CA THR A 273 5.85 -5.84 -15.95
C THR A 273 5.38 -6.12 -17.38
N GLY A 274 6.18 -5.83 -18.39
CA GLY A 274 5.84 -5.94 -19.81
C GLY A 274 5.46 -7.34 -20.31
N VAL A 275 5.74 -8.38 -19.52
CA VAL A 275 5.21 -9.75 -19.71
C VAL A 275 3.87 -9.90 -18.98
N SER A 276 3.48 -8.98 -18.11
CA SER A 276 2.22 -9.02 -17.39
C SER A 276 1.16 -8.21 -18.10
N VAL A 277 -0.07 -8.71 -18.04
CA VAL A 277 -1.27 -8.17 -18.69
C VAL A 277 -1.78 -6.89 -17.99
N ARG A 278 -0.92 -6.07 -17.37
CA ARG A 278 -1.34 -4.90 -16.58
C ARG A 278 -0.79 -3.59 -17.14
N ASN A 279 -1.55 -2.52 -16.93
CA ASN A 279 -1.13 -1.15 -17.28
C ASN A 279 -0.60 -0.36 -16.06
N GLY A 280 -0.90 -0.83 -14.84
CA GLY A 280 -0.48 -0.19 -13.61
C GLY A 280 -1.28 -0.66 -12.39
N ASN A 281 -1.44 0.21 -11.39
CA ASN A 281 -2.25 -0.07 -10.20
C ASN A 281 -3.14 1.11 -9.77
N ILE A 282 -4.20 0.79 -9.02
CA ILE A 282 -5.09 1.76 -8.36
C ILE A 282 -4.80 1.71 -6.88
N GLY A 283 -4.35 2.83 -6.31
CA GLY A 283 -3.98 2.94 -4.92
C GLY A 283 -5.08 3.49 -4.01
N SER A 284 -4.77 3.49 -2.73
CA SER A 284 -5.69 3.88 -1.66
C SER A 284 -6.16 5.33 -1.73
N ASN A 285 -5.38 6.26 -2.32
CA ASN A 285 -5.84 7.64 -2.45
C ASN A 285 -7.06 7.79 -3.39
N LEU A 286 -7.22 6.90 -4.38
CA LEU A 286 -8.46 6.83 -5.16
C LEU A 286 -9.50 5.95 -4.47
N LEU A 287 -9.10 4.80 -3.95
CA LEU A 287 -10.02 3.83 -3.36
C LEU A 287 -10.72 4.33 -2.10
N LYS A 288 -10.09 5.23 -1.33
CA LYS A 288 -10.69 5.83 -0.10
C LYS A 288 -11.96 6.63 -0.35
N HIS A 289 -12.26 7.02 -1.60
CA HIS A 289 -13.51 7.69 -1.96
C HIS A 289 -14.73 6.77 -1.81
N PHE A 290 -14.49 5.47 -1.58
CA PHE A 290 -15.53 4.46 -1.44
C PHE A 290 -15.48 3.72 -0.11
N ASP A 291 -16.65 3.30 0.38
CA ASP A 291 -16.74 2.10 1.22
C ASP A 291 -16.56 0.91 0.28
N LEU A 292 -15.52 0.11 0.47
CA LEU A 292 -15.19 -1.05 -0.35
C LEU A 292 -15.78 -2.33 0.23
N THR A 293 -16.20 -3.25 -0.64
CA THR A 293 -16.39 -4.66 -0.26
C THR A 293 -15.66 -5.52 -1.27
N ILE A 294 -14.60 -6.20 -0.84
CA ILE A 294 -13.71 -7.01 -1.67
C ILE A 294 -14.05 -8.48 -1.43
N ASP A 295 -14.33 -9.22 -2.49
CA ASP A 295 -14.73 -10.62 -2.44
C ASP A 295 -13.96 -11.43 -3.50
N TYR A 296 -12.80 -11.95 -3.10
CA TYR A 296 -11.95 -12.75 -4.00
C TYR A 296 -12.61 -14.07 -4.40
N THR A 297 -13.40 -14.66 -3.50
CA THR A 297 -14.07 -15.96 -3.76
C THR A 297 -15.06 -15.86 -4.92
N ASN A 298 -15.78 -14.74 -5.01
CA ASN A 298 -16.76 -14.52 -6.07
C ASN A 298 -16.21 -13.65 -7.23
N GLY A 299 -14.95 -13.21 -7.16
CA GLY A 299 -14.35 -12.33 -8.18
C GLY A 299 -15.08 -10.99 -8.29
N GLU A 300 -15.36 -10.33 -7.17
CA GLU A 300 -16.18 -9.12 -7.12
C GLU A 300 -15.60 -8.06 -6.19
N ILE A 301 -15.74 -6.81 -6.61
CA ILE A 301 -15.58 -5.65 -5.72
C ILE A 301 -16.84 -4.78 -5.80
N TYR A 302 -17.24 -4.23 -4.65
CA TYR A 302 -18.37 -3.30 -4.56
C TYR A 302 -17.86 -1.93 -4.12
N LEU A 303 -18.19 -0.91 -4.89
CA LEU A 303 -17.80 0.48 -4.68
C LEU A 303 -19.04 1.29 -4.25
N LYS A 304 -19.06 1.76 -3.01
CA LYS A 304 -20.11 2.64 -2.52
C LYS A 304 -19.50 3.98 -2.14
N PRO A 305 -19.83 5.09 -2.82
CA PRO A 305 -19.35 6.42 -2.44
C PRO A 305 -19.56 6.69 -0.95
N ASN A 306 -18.56 7.31 -0.32
CA ASN A 306 -18.57 7.68 1.09
C ASN A 306 -18.41 9.21 1.25
N SER A 307 -18.14 9.71 2.46
CA SER A 307 -17.96 11.16 2.71
C SER A 307 -16.71 11.75 2.04
N TYR A 308 -15.77 10.96 1.56
CA TYR A 308 -14.61 11.42 0.78
C TYR A 308 -14.88 11.43 -0.73
N ALA A 309 -16.08 11.08 -1.20
CA ALA A 309 -16.37 10.92 -2.64
C ALA A 309 -16.06 12.17 -3.48
N ASN A 310 -16.14 13.36 -2.88
CA ASN A 310 -15.85 14.64 -3.56
C ASN A 310 -14.49 15.25 -3.13
N ALA A 311 -13.63 14.50 -2.43
CA ALA A 311 -12.31 14.99 -2.06
C ALA A 311 -11.44 15.16 -3.31
N THR A 312 -10.62 16.21 -3.32
CA THR A 312 -9.69 16.49 -4.42
C THR A 312 -8.40 15.69 -4.27
N PHE A 313 -7.70 15.51 -5.38
CA PHE A 313 -6.38 14.87 -5.39
C PHE A 313 -5.31 15.96 -5.28
N GLU A 314 -4.82 16.19 -4.08
CA GLU A 314 -3.78 17.19 -3.84
C GLU A 314 -2.40 16.53 -3.76
N HIS A 315 -1.45 17.15 -4.47
CA HIS A 315 -0.02 16.82 -4.37
C HIS A 315 0.64 17.69 -3.32
N ASP A 316 1.73 17.22 -2.75
CA ASP A 316 2.59 18.02 -1.90
C ASP A 316 3.07 19.29 -2.65
N MET A 317 2.91 20.44 -2.02
CA MET A 317 3.24 21.74 -2.59
C MET A 317 4.56 22.30 -2.06
N SER A 318 5.22 21.58 -1.15
CA SER A 318 6.52 21.94 -0.59
C SER A 318 7.69 21.35 -1.38
N GLY A 319 7.53 20.13 -1.89
CA GLY A 319 8.59 19.31 -2.46
C GLY A 319 9.57 18.77 -1.43
N MET A 320 9.15 18.64 -0.18
CA MET A 320 9.93 17.93 0.83
C MET A 320 9.14 16.75 1.41
N GLU A 321 9.83 15.67 1.72
CA GLU A 321 9.28 14.54 2.46
C GLU A 321 9.79 14.57 3.89
N VAL A 322 8.88 14.47 4.86
CA VAL A 322 9.20 14.41 6.29
C VAL A 322 9.11 12.96 6.77
N TYR A 323 10.14 12.51 7.47
CA TYR A 323 10.26 11.18 8.05
C TYR A 323 10.42 11.26 9.56
N VAL A 324 10.08 10.17 10.24
CA VAL A 324 10.35 9.97 11.66
C VAL A 324 11.58 9.11 11.81
N GLN A 325 12.44 9.45 12.76
CA GLN A 325 13.65 8.67 13.03
C GLN A 325 13.28 7.28 13.58
N GLN A 326 13.83 6.25 12.95
CA GLN A 326 13.63 4.89 13.43
C GLN A 326 14.15 4.72 14.86
N GLY A 327 13.29 4.19 15.74
CA GLY A 327 13.61 4.03 17.16
C GLY A 327 13.39 5.27 18.02
N ASN A 328 13.14 6.45 17.44
CA ASN A 328 12.79 7.66 18.18
C ASN A 328 11.61 8.41 17.52
N PRO A 329 10.37 8.13 17.92
CA PRO A 329 9.16 8.67 17.28
C PRO A 329 8.97 10.18 17.50
N ASN A 330 9.78 10.82 18.32
CA ASN A 330 9.72 12.26 18.58
C ASN A 330 10.68 13.08 17.71
N VAL A 331 11.51 12.42 16.91
CA VAL A 331 12.47 13.09 16.02
C VAL A 331 12.00 13.01 14.58
N TYR A 332 11.70 14.16 14.04
CA TYR A 332 11.29 14.36 12.65
C TYR A 332 12.43 14.98 11.85
N PHE A 333 12.62 14.55 10.63
CA PHE A 333 13.66 15.11 9.76
C PHE A 333 13.22 15.16 8.31
N VAL A 334 13.85 16.03 7.55
CA VAL A 334 13.65 16.12 6.10
C VAL A 334 14.39 14.97 5.44
N GLY A 335 13.64 13.98 4.99
CA GLY A 335 14.21 12.77 4.39
C GLY A 335 14.60 12.99 2.93
N ARG A 336 13.90 13.92 2.25
CA ARG A 336 14.12 14.20 0.85
C ARG A 336 13.62 15.57 0.44
N ILE A 337 14.28 16.12 -0.59
CA ILE A 337 13.85 17.36 -1.26
C ILE A 337 13.82 17.10 -2.77
N GLU A 338 12.74 17.52 -3.41
CA GLU A 338 12.58 17.47 -4.85
C GLU A 338 13.30 18.66 -5.51
N PRO A 339 13.99 18.45 -6.65
CA PRO A 339 14.60 19.55 -7.40
C PRO A 339 13.59 20.61 -7.82
N ASP A 340 14.04 21.88 -7.91
CA ASP A 340 13.24 23.03 -8.29
C ASP A 340 11.99 23.26 -7.43
N SER A 341 11.98 22.70 -6.21
CA SER A 341 10.86 22.78 -5.29
C SER A 341 10.92 24.03 -4.39
N PRO A 342 9.78 24.44 -3.79
CA PRO A 342 9.76 25.46 -2.77
C PRO A 342 10.69 25.18 -1.57
N ALA A 343 10.82 23.94 -1.17
CA ALA A 343 11.72 23.54 -0.08
C ALA A 343 13.19 23.79 -0.44
N GLU A 344 13.61 23.40 -1.66
CA GLU A 344 14.95 23.69 -2.16
C GLU A 344 15.21 25.19 -2.25
N GLN A 345 14.25 25.97 -2.81
CA GLN A 345 14.34 27.43 -2.92
C GLN A 345 14.41 28.12 -1.55
N ALA A 346 13.79 27.55 -0.51
CA ALA A 346 13.90 28.03 0.87
C ALA A 346 15.25 27.66 1.53
N GLY A 347 16.11 26.86 0.85
CA GLY A 347 17.39 26.40 1.38
C GLY A 347 17.23 25.40 2.53
N ILE A 348 16.18 24.60 2.48
CA ILE A 348 15.99 23.41 3.33
C ILE A 348 16.86 22.30 2.74
N LEU A 349 17.47 21.46 3.58
CA LEU A 349 18.33 20.38 3.15
C LEU A 349 17.85 19.04 3.71
N THR A 350 18.18 17.96 3.02
CA THR A 350 18.02 16.59 3.54
C THR A 350 18.79 16.45 4.84
N ASN A 351 18.22 15.74 5.80
CA ASN A 351 18.67 15.56 7.18
C ASN A 351 18.51 16.79 8.09
N ASP A 352 17.92 17.90 7.63
CA ASP A 352 17.48 18.93 8.57
C ASP A 352 16.47 18.33 9.55
N GLN A 353 16.73 18.47 10.85
CA GLN A 353 15.77 18.08 11.86
C GLN A 353 14.63 19.11 11.93
N LEU A 354 13.40 18.69 11.82
CA LEU A 354 12.23 19.54 11.97
C LEU A 354 11.91 19.70 13.47
N LEU A 355 11.99 20.92 13.98
CA LEU A 355 11.79 21.23 15.40
C LEU A 355 10.41 21.82 15.68
N SER A 356 9.96 22.75 14.82
CA SER A 356 8.63 23.34 14.95
C SER A 356 8.05 23.75 13.59
N LEU A 357 6.72 23.81 13.52
CA LEU A 357 5.91 24.29 12.40
C LEU A 357 5.02 25.42 12.92
N ASN A 358 5.12 26.61 12.31
CA ASN A 358 4.36 27.78 12.73
C ASN A 358 4.47 28.05 14.24
N PHE A 359 5.68 27.94 14.79
CA PHE A 359 6.03 28.10 16.21
C PHE A 359 5.44 27.04 17.17
N LYS A 360 4.77 26.03 16.67
CA LYS A 360 4.28 24.90 17.46
C LYS A 360 5.28 23.73 17.34
N PRO A 361 5.70 23.07 18.45
CA PRO A 361 6.61 21.93 18.41
C PRO A 361 6.15 20.84 17.43
N VAL A 362 7.09 20.25 16.69
CA VAL A 362 6.76 19.20 15.71
C VAL A 362 6.13 17.97 16.37
N THR A 363 6.47 17.70 17.62
CA THR A 363 5.94 16.59 18.41
C THR A 363 4.44 16.70 18.74
N ASP A 364 3.84 17.87 18.51
CA ASP A 364 2.40 18.09 18.65
C ASP A 364 1.60 17.71 17.40
N TYR A 365 2.27 17.23 16.37
CA TYR A 365 1.70 16.80 15.10
C TYR A 365 2.06 15.34 14.84
N ASP A 366 1.18 14.63 14.18
CA ASP A 366 1.55 13.38 13.51
C ASP A 366 1.99 13.65 12.05
N LEU A 367 2.52 12.63 11.37
CA LEU A 367 2.95 12.79 9.98
C LEU A 367 1.81 13.13 9.03
N ASP A 368 0.59 12.67 9.29
CA ASP A 368 -0.58 13.03 8.47
C ASP A 368 -0.92 14.51 8.61
N ASP A 369 -0.82 15.09 9.82
CA ASP A 369 -1.02 16.52 10.06
C ASP A 369 0.00 17.35 9.27
N ILE A 370 1.28 16.95 9.31
CA ILE A 370 2.36 17.62 8.56
C ILE A 370 2.09 17.49 7.05
N ASP A 371 1.76 16.31 6.56
CA ASP A 371 1.44 16.05 5.16
C ASP A 371 0.24 16.90 4.67
N GLN A 372 -0.79 17.06 5.49
CA GLN A 372 -1.93 17.92 5.19
C GLN A 372 -1.53 19.41 5.16
N MET A 373 -0.65 19.85 6.07
CA MET A 373 -0.15 21.23 6.04
C MET A 373 0.64 21.52 4.77
N LEU A 374 1.46 20.57 4.29
CA LEU A 374 2.26 20.71 3.07
C LEU A 374 1.41 20.69 1.79
N LYS A 375 0.15 20.25 1.88
CA LYS A 375 -0.87 20.25 0.81
C LYS A 375 -1.90 21.37 0.95
N ALA A 376 -1.76 22.24 1.94
CA ALA A 376 -2.84 23.12 2.42
C ALA A 376 -3.25 24.24 1.45
N GLY A 377 -2.55 24.45 0.35
CA GLY A 377 -2.94 25.39 -0.70
C GLY A 377 -1.78 26.24 -1.24
N ASP A 378 -1.93 26.62 -2.50
CA ASP A 378 -0.97 27.45 -3.21
C ASP A 378 -0.78 28.81 -2.54
N GLY A 379 0.47 29.29 -2.44
CA GLY A 379 0.83 30.54 -1.81
C GLY A 379 0.81 30.57 -0.28
N LYS A 380 0.36 29.49 0.40
CA LYS A 380 0.42 29.43 1.87
C LYS A 380 1.86 29.42 2.36
N ARG A 381 2.10 30.13 3.47
CA ARG A 381 3.40 30.23 4.14
C ARG A 381 3.42 29.36 5.37
N ILE A 382 4.50 28.60 5.54
CA ILE A 382 4.78 27.80 6.72
C ILE A 382 6.12 28.25 7.27
N ILE A 383 6.18 28.61 8.55
CA ILE A 383 7.42 28.95 9.24
C ILE A 383 7.96 27.65 9.83
N LEU A 384 9.17 27.29 9.41
CA LEU A 384 9.87 26.09 9.90
C LEU A 384 11.02 26.50 10.81
N GLN A 385 11.11 25.86 11.96
CA GLN A 385 12.34 25.86 12.76
C GLN A 385 13.06 24.54 12.51
N LEU A 386 14.28 24.62 12.07
CA LEU A 386 15.11 23.47 11.68
C LEU A 386 16.39 23.42 12.54
N GLY A 387 16.78 22.20 12.90
CA GLY A 387 18.11 21.90 13.42
C GLY A 387 18.99 21.37 12.29
N ARG A 388 20.14 22.00 12.08
CA ARG A 388 21.15 21.56 11.12
C ARG A 388 22.52 21.58 11.78
N GLU A 389 23.13 20.42 11.99
CA GLU A 389 24.32 20.30 12.84
C GLU A 389 24.01 20.92 14.22
N ASP A 390 24.81 21.87 14.70
CA ASP A 390 24.64 22.55 15.99
C ASP A 390 23.91 23.90 15.88
N LYS A 391 23.25 24.18 14.72
CA LYS A 391 22.58 25.45 14.45
C LYS A 391 21.08 25.32 14.38
N MET A 392 20.39 26.27 14.97
CA MET A 392 18.94 26.48 14.75
C MET A 392 18.73 27.49 13.62
N LEU A 393 17.89 27.11 12.68
CA LEU A 393 17.56 27.91 11.49
C LEU A 393 16.05 28.15 11.43
N TYR A 394 15.65 29.34 11.04
CA TYR A 394 14.27 29.63 10.67
C TYR A 394 14.15 29.77 9.15
N LYS A 395 13.19 29.09 8.57
CA LYS A 395 12.91 29.12 7.15
C LYS A 395 11.43 29.44 6.92
N ILE A 396 11.15 30.24 5.88
CA ILE A 396 9.79 30.48 5.40
C ILE A 396 9.62 29.66 4.14
N LEU A 397 8.76 28.64 4.22
CA LEU A 397 8.37 27.80 3.10
C LEU A 397 7.08 28.35 2.50
N ILE A 398 7.11 28.72 1.22
CA ILE A 398 5.94 29.19 0.48
C ILE A 398 5.48 28.04 -0.41
N LEU A 399 4.33 27.47 -0.11
CA LEU A 399 3.78 26.36 -0.86
C LEU A 399 3.43 26.79 -2.29
N LYS A 400 3.71 25.90 -3.28
CA LYS A 400 3.43 26.19 -4.69
C LYS A 400 2.85 24.95 -5.38
N ARG A 401 1.68 25.13 -6.01
CA ARG A 401 1.11 24.11 -6.88
C ARG A 401 1.95 23.99 -8.14
N ARG A 402 2.64 22.85 -8.30
CA ARG A 402 3.56 22.60 -9.41
C ARG A 402 2.91 21.82 -10.57
N ILE A 403 1.81 21.07 -10.26
CA ILE A 403 1.00 20.30 -11.21
C ILE A 403 -0.48 20.44 -10.92
#